data_5568ad2eb0f5f5666503b4c6fec80fa1
#
_entry.id   5568ad2eb0f5f5666503b4c6fec80fa1
#
_cell.length_a   1.000
_cell.length_b   1.000
_cell.length_c   1.000
_cell.angle_alpha   90.00
_cell.angle_beta   90.00
_cell.angle_gamma   90.00
#
_symmetry.space_group_name_H-M   'P 1'
#
loop_
_entity.id
_entity.type
_entity.pdbx_description
1 polymer ?
#
loop_
_entity_poly.entity_id
_entity_poly.type
_entity_poly.pdbx_seq_one_letter_code
_entity_poly.pdbx_strand_id
1 'polypeptide(L)'
;MIYDKIFQEQLEKVTPEIKKEMDWSAEIVKRIEQILEEKGITHRDLASRIGCNETQIVRWTRGFPNYTLSTLAKLSVALGEDLICMSPVPLCSRNRKS
;
A
#
# COMPACT_ATOMS: atom_id res chain seq x y z
N MET A 1 -20.63 24.40 11.78
CA MET A 1 -20.06 23.70 12.92
C MET A 1 -18.55 23.67 12.84
N ILE A 2 -17.93 23.72 14.00
CA ILE A 2 -16.47 23.78 14.04
C ILE A 2 -15.84 22.58 13.34
N TYR A 3 -16.39 21.41 13.57
CA TYR A 3 -15.90 20.19 12.97
C TYR A 3 -15.91 20.27 11.43
N ASP A 4 -17.03 20.70 10.90
CA ASP A 4 -17.16 20.79 9.44
C ASP A 4 -16.20 21.82 8.86
N LYS A 5 -16.02 22.92 9.58
CA LYS A 5 -15.12 23.96 9.13
C LYS A 5 -13.69 23.47 9.09
N ILE A 6 -13.27 22.76 10.14
CA ILE A 6 -11.92 22.19 10.20
C ILE A 6 -11.72 21.20 9.07
N PHE A 7 -12.71 20.38 8.83
CA PHE A 7 -12.64 19.38 7.77
C PHE A 7 -12.49 20.06 6.42
N GLN A 8 -13.27 21.09 6.16
CA GLN A 8 -13.19 21.81 4.90
C GLN A 8 -11.84 22.49 4.72
N GLU A 9 -11.31 23.07 5.79
CA GLU A 9 -10.01 23.70 5.72
C GLU A 9 -8.93 22.69 5.35
N GLN A 10 -9.02 21.48 5.89
CA GLN A 10 -8.06 20.45 5.57
C GLN A 10 -8.20 20.00 4.12
N LEU A 11 -9.43 19.91 3.64
CA LEU A 11 -9.66 19.55 2.25
C LEU A 11 -9.10 20.59 1.30
N GLU A 12 -9.22 21.87 1.68
CA GLU A 12 -8.68 22.94 0.86
C GLU A 12 -7.16 22.91 0.82
N LYS A 13 -6.54 22.37 1.88
CA LYS A 13 -5.09 22.26 1.94
C LYS A 13 -4.55 21.01 1.28
N VAL A 14 -5.44 20.11 0.86
CA VAL A 14 -5.00 18.90 0.17
C VAL A 14 -4.57 19.29 -1.23
N THR A 15 -3.29 19.10 -1.50
CA THR A 15 -2.76 19.39 -2.82
C THR A 15 -3.02 18.23 -3.75
N PRO A 16 -2.90 18.44 -5.07
CA PRO A 16 -3.01 17.33 -6.01
C PRO A 16 -2.04 16.19 -5.70
N GLU A 17 -0.85 16.54 -5.21
CA GLU A 17 0.15 15.55 -4.86
C GLU A 17 -0.31 14.69 -3.69
N ILE A 18 -0.87 15.33 -2.67
CA ILE A 18 -1.35 14.59 -1.50
C ILE A 18 -2.50 13.67 -1.90
N LYS A 19 -3.39 14.16 -2.73
CA LYS A 19 -4.51 13.34 -3.19
C LYS A 19 -4.00 12.13 -3.98
N LYS A 20 -3.01 12.35 -4.81
CA LYS A 20 -2.41 11.26 -5.58
C LYS A 20 -1.77 10.23 -4.65
N GLU A 21 -1.09 10.71 -3.63
CA GLU A 21 -0.46 9.82 -2.65
C GLU A 21 -1.50 8.98 -1.93
N MET A 22 -2.62 9.59 -1.56
CA MET A 22 -3.69 8.86 -0.89
C MET A 22 -4.31 7.81 -1.80
N ASP A 23 -4.53 8.18 -3.06
CA ASP A 23 -5.08 7.24 -4.04
C ASP A 23 -4.15 6.05 -4.24
N TRP A 24 -2.85 6.31 -4.35
CA TRP A 24 -1.88 5.24 -4.53
C TRP A 24 -1.81 4.37 -3.29
N SER A 25 -1.84 4.97 -2.10
CA SER A 25 -1.79 4.21 -0.85
C SER A 25 -2.98 3.26 -0.75
N ALA A 26 -4.16 3.74 -1.11
CA ALA A 26 -5.36 2.92 -1.08
C ALA A 26 -5.25 1.75 -2.04
N GLU A 27 -4.70 1.99 -3.23
CA GLU A 27 -4.53 0.93 -4.21
C GLU A 27 -3.52 -0.10 -3.74
N ILE A 28 -2.45 0.35 -3.10
CA ILE A 28 -1.43 -0.56 -2.57
C ILE A 28 -2.00 -1.44 -1.48
N VAL A 29 -2.77 -0.85 -0.55
CA VAL A 29 -3.42 -1.62 0.51
C VAL A 29 -4.31 -2.70 -0.09
N LYS A 30 -5.11 -2.31 -1.06
CA LYS A 30 -6.02 -3.21 -1.74
C LYS A 30 -5.26 -4.37 -2.39
N ARG A 31 -4.16 -4.03 -3.04
CA ARG A 31 -3.34 -5.04 -3.71
C ARG A 31 -2.71 -6.00 -2.71
N ILE A 32 -2.21 -5.47 -1.59
CA ILE A 32 -1.62 -6.30 -0.55
C ILE A 32 -2.64 -7.30 -0.03
N GLU A 33 -3.82 -6.82 0.34
CA GLU A 33 -4.84 -7.69 0.91
C GLU A 33 -5.30 -8.73 -0.11
N GLN A 34 -5.39 -8.34 -1.37
CA GLN A 34 -5.77 -9.25 -2.42
C GLN A 34 -4.76 -10.39 -2.57
N ILE A 35 -3.47 -10.05 -2.55
CA ILE A 35 -2.43 -11.06 -2.68
C ILE A 35 -2.41 -11.98 -1.47
N LEU A 36 -2.60 -11.43 -0.28
CA LEU A 36 -2.65 -12.25 0.93
C LEU A 36 -3.78 -13.26 0.84
N GLU A 37 -4.93 -12.81 0.38
CA GLU A 37 -6.09 -13.69 0.25
C GLU A 37 -5.85 -14.75 -0.80
N GLU A 38 -5.33 -14.36 -1.95
CA GLU A 38 -5.09 -15.31 -3.04
C GLU A 38 -4.07 -16.37 -2.67
N LYS A 39 -3.08 -16.01 -1.88
CA LYS A 39 -2.01 -16.94 -1.51
C LYS A 39 -2.24 -17.61 -0.17
N GLY A 40 -3.30 -17.24 0.53
CA GLY A 40 -3.58 -17.82 1.83
C GLY A 40 -2.54 -17.44 2.88
N ILE A 41 -2.01 -16.23 2.78
CA ILE A 41 -1.00 -15.73 3.71
C ILE A 41 -1.68 -14.81 4.71
N THR A 42 -1.41 -15.00 6.00
CA THR A 42 -1.95 -14.13 7.03
C THR A 42 -1.03 -12.93 7.24
N HIS A 43 -1.54 -11.92 7.93
CA HIS A 43 -0.71 -10.77 8.28
C HIS A 43 0.49 -11.20 9.11
N ARG A 44 0.31 -12.18 9.98
CA ARG A 44 1.39 -12.71 10.81
C ARG A 44 2.45 -13.37 9.95
N ASP A 45 2.01 -14.14 8.95
CA ASP A 45 2.95 -14.79 8.04
C ASP A 45 3.77 -13.76 7.28
N LEU A 46 3.12 -12.71 6.83
CA LEU A 46 3.82 -11.65 6.10
C LEU A 46 4.83 -10.97 7.01
N ALA A 47 4.44 -10.69 8.25
CA ALA A 47 5.34 -10.07 9.22
C ALA A 47 6.57 -10.94 9.43
N SER A 48 6.37 -12.24 9.52
CA SER A 48 7.47 -13.18 9.71
C SER A 48 8.42 -13.16 8.52
N ARG A 49 7.87 -13.10 7.32
CA ARG A 49 8.70 -13.08 6.11
C ARG A 49 9.54 -11.83 6.01
N ILE A 50 9.00 -10.70 6.47
CA ILE A 50 9.70 -9.43 6.41
C ILE A 50 10.65 -9.26 7.59
N GLY A 51 10.35 -9.91 8.71
CA GLY A 51 11.14 -9.78 9.92
C GLY A 51 10.68 -8.64 10.81
N CYS A 52 9.38 -8.36 10.80
CA CYS A 52 8.79 -7.34 11.67
C CYS A 52 7.63 -7.94 12.43
N ASN A 53 6.97 -7.15 13.28
CA ASN A 53 5.83 -7.64 14.04
C ASN A 53 4.54 -7.41 13.26
N GLU A 54 3.49 -8.10 13.68
CA GLU A 54 2.21 -8.02 13.01
C GLU A 54 1.60 -6.63 13.09
N THR A 55 1.89 -5.90 14.16
CA THR A 55 1.41 -4.54 14.32
C THR A 55 1.87 -3.66 13.16
N GLN A 56 3.10 -3.84 12.73
CA GLN A 56 3.64 -3.07 11.61
C GLN A 56 2.88 -3.37 10.33
N ILE A 57 2.55 -4.64 10.10
CA ILE A 57 1.77 -5.03 8.92
C ILE A 57 0.40 -4.39 8.96
N VAL A 58 -0.25 -4.38 10.13
CA VAL A 58 -1.55 -3.75 10.28
C VAL A 58 -1.48 -2.27 9.94
N ARG A 59 -0.43 -1.59 10.37
CA ARG A 59 -0.25 -0.17 10.05
C ARG A 59 -0.15 0.05 8.55
N TRP A 60 0.51 -0.86 7.85
CA TRP A 60 0.69 -0.73 6.40
C TRP A 60 -0.55 -1.09 5.60
N THR A 61 -1.57 -1.66 6.25
CA THR A 61 -2.78 -2.08 5.55
C THR A 61 -4.02 -1.35 6.02
N ARG A 62 -3.87 -0.28 6.79
CA ARG A 62 -5.01 0.49 7.28
C ARG A 62 -4.86 1.96 6.99
N GLY A 63 -5.99 2.62 6.75
CA GLY A 63 -6.01 4.04 6.48
C GLY A 63 -5.27 4.38 5.21
N PHE A 64 -4.43 5.39 5.31
CA PHE A 64 -3.63 5.82 4.17
C PHE A 64 -2.16 5.81 4.58
N PRO A 65 -1.57 4.63 4.63
CA PRO A 65 -0.18 4.53 5.08
C PRO A 65 0.76 5.23 4.12
N ASN A 66 1.84 5.76 4.68
CA ASN A 66 2.86 6.43 3.90
C ASN A 66 4.00 5.43 3.66
N TYR A 67 4.10 4.95 2.44
CA TYR A 67 5.11 3.95 2.09
C TYR A 67 6.35 4.62 1.54
N THR A 68 7.50 4.06 1.90
CA THR A 68 8.75 4.40 1.23
C THR A 68 9.00 3.34 0.17
N LEU A 69 9.88 3.64 -0.77
CA LEU A 69 10.24 2.64 -1.77
C LEU A 69 10.85 1.41 -1.10
N SER A 70 11.60 1.62 -0.03
CA SER A 70 12.19 0.51 0.70
C SER A 70 11.11 -0.41 1.27
N THR A 71 10.08 0.17 1.84
CA THR A 71 8.96 -0.59 2.38
C THR A 71 8.24 -1.36 1.29
N LEU A 72 7.98 -0.70 0.16
CA LEU A 72 7.30 -1.35 -0.95
C LEU A 72 8.13 -2.49 -1.52
N ALA A 73 9.45 -2.32 -1.56
CA ALA A 73 10.33 -3.37 -2.02
C ALA A 73 10.30 -4.58 -1.09
N LYS A 74 10.32 -4.33 0.22
CA LYS A 74 10.25 -5.41 1.20
C LYS A 74 8.95 -6.19 1.08
N LEU A 75 7.84 -5.46 0.95
CA LEU A 75 6.54 -6.10 0.81
C LEU A 75 6.45 -6.88 -0.49
N SER A 76 6.96 -6.33 -1.58
CA SER A 76 6.91 -7.00 -2.88
C SER A 76 7.70 -8.30 -2.85
N VAL A 77 8.89 -8.26 -2.27
CA VAL A 77 9.72 -9.47 -2.18
C VAL A 77 9.05 -10.52 -1.31
N ALA A 78 8.49 -10.10 -0.17
CA ALA A 78 7.85 -11.04 0.75
C ALA A 78 6.60 -11.66 0.14
N LEU A 79 5.87 -10.90 -0.67
CA LEU A 79 4.65 -11.38 -1.31
C LEU A 79 4.93 -12.12 -2.60
N GLY A 80 6.11 -11.93 -3.17
CA GLY A 80 6.46 -12.54 -4.44
C GLY A 80 5.82 -11.90 -5.64
N GLU A 81 5.33 -10.66 -5.50
CA GLU A 81 4.72 -9.91 -6.60
C GLU A 81 4.99 -8.43 -6.41
N ASP A 82 5.16 -7.74 -7.52
CA ASP A 82 5.39 -6.31 -7.47
C ASP A 82 4.12 -5.57 -7.07
N LEU A 83 4.27 -4.63 -6.15
CA LEU A 83 3.15 -3.81 -5.70
C LEU A 83 3.00 -2.56 -6.55
N ILE A 84 4.04 -2.14 -7.25
CA ILE A 84 3.97 -0.97 -8.11
C ILE A 84 4.58 -1.31 -9.46
N CYS A 85 4.19 -0.55 -10.46
CA CYS A 85 4.66 -0.73 -11.82
C CYS A 85 4.93 0.64 -12.41
N MET A 86 6.13 0.83 -12.94
CA MET A 86 6.54 2.13 -13.44
C MET A 86 6.30 2.32 -14.93
N SER A 87 6.02 1.24 -15.62
CA SER A 87 5.88 1.30 -17.06
C SER A 87 4.45 1.60 -17.47
N PRO A 88 4.23 2.42 -18.51
CA PRO A 88 2.88 2.66 -19.03
C PRO A 88 2.32 1.46 -19.78
N VAL A 89 3.15 0.49 -20.15
CA VAL A 89 2.68 -0.75 -20.75
C VAL A 89 2.66 -1.82 -19.67
N PRO A 90 1.92 -2.91 -19.87
CA PRO A 90 1.75 -3.91 -18.80
C PRO A 90 2.99 -4.78 -18.59
N LEU A 91 4.12 -4.16 -18.31
CA LEU A 91 5.34 -4.88 -17.99
C LEU A 91 5.19 -5.66 -16.69
N CYS A 92 4.40 -5.13 -15.77
CA CYS A 92 4.15 -5.83 -14.52
C CYS A 92 3.56 -7.20 -14.76
N SER A 93 2.69 -7.31 -15.75
CA SER A 93 2.11 -8.60 -16.10
C SER A 93 3.17 -9.56 -16.59
N ARG A 94 4.09 -9.07 -17.40
CA ARG A 94 5.18 -9.93 -17.90
C ARG A 94 6.11 -10.34 -16.77
N ASN A 95 6.40 -9.42 -15.88
CA ASN A 95 7.28 -9.73 -14.75
C ASN A 95 6.69 -10.83 -13.88
N ARG A 96 5.39 -10.78 -13.69
CA ARG A 96 4.74 -11.79 -12.87
C ARG A 96 4.76 -13.17 -13.50
N LYS A 97 4.86 -13.21 -14.80
CA LYS A 97 4.91 -14.50 -15.51
C LYS A 97 6.28 -15.13 -15.47
N SER A 98 7.26 -14.36 -15.21
CA SER A 98 8.65 -14.84 -15.18
C SER A 98 9.00 -15.67 -13.97
#